data_0695749909f2d6c75c0c156cb2160875
#
_entry.id   0695749909f2d6c75c0c156cb2160875
#
_cell.length_a   1.000
_cell.length_b   1.000
_cell.length_c   1.000
_cell.angle_alpha   90.00
_cell.angle_beta   90.00
_cell.angle_gamma   90.00
#
_symmetry.space_group_name_H-M   'P 1'
#
loop_
_entity.id
_entity.type
_entity.pdbx_description
1 polymer ?
#
loop_
_entity_poly.entity_id
_entity_poly.type
_entity_poly.pdbx_seq_one_letter_code
_entity_poly.pdbx_strand_id
1 'polypeptide(L)'
;MALTDEQIERYSRHIILKEVGAKGQKKLLNAKVLIIGAGGLGAPAAMYLGAAGVGTIGIVDADEVDLSNLQRQIIHGTADIGKAKVKSAKETINAMNPDVTVKTYRQFVTSENIMDLIADYDLSLIHISEPTR
;
A
#
# COMPACT_ATOMS: atom_id res chain seq x y z
N MET A 1 -2.40 -22.94 3.13
CA MET A 1 -1.88 -22.06 4.20
C MET A 1 -2.92 -21.88 5.27
N ALA A 2 -2.54 -22.04 6.51
CA ALA A 2 -3.43 -21.82 7.65
C ALA A 2 -3.16 -20.44 8.26
N LEU A 3 -4.21 -19.79 8.73
CA LEU A 3 -4.06 -18.52 9.42
C LEU A 3 -3.51 -18.78 10.84
N THR A 4 -2.62 -17.92 11.29
CA THR A 4 -2.13 -17.96 12.67
C THR A 4 -3.18 -17.41 13.61
N ASP A 5 -3.03 -17.68 14.92
CA ASP A 5 -3.97 -17.15 15.93
C ASP A 5 -3.98 -15.61 15.91
N GLU A 6 -2.82 -14.98 15.75
CA GLU A 6 -2.74 -13.54 15.66
C GLU A 6 -3.47 -13.01 14.41
N GLN A 7 -3.34 -13.69 13.27
CA GLN A 7 -4.04 -13.30 12.05
C GLN A 7 -5.57 -13.47 12.20
N ILE A 8 -6.01 -14.53 12.86
CA ILE A 8 -7.44 -14.72 13.13
C ILE A 8 -7.98 -13.56 13.97
N GLU A 9 -7.23 -13.14 14.97
CA GLU A 9 -7.63 -12.00 15.81
C GLU A 9 -7.58 -10.69 15.02
N ARG A 10 -6.47 -10.43 14.31
CA ARG A 10 -6.27 -9.20 13.54
C ARG A 10 -7.36 -9.00 12.49
N TYR A 11 -7.74 -10.05 11.80
CA TYR A 11 -8.71 -9.98 10.70
C TYR A 11 -10.09 -10.50 11.08
N SER A 12 -10.38 -10.61 12.37
CA SER A 12 -11.62 -11.21 12.84
C SER A 12 -12.89 -10.55 12.27
N ARG A 13 -12.86 -9.23 12.10
CA ARG A 13 -13.99 -8.49 11.55
C ARG A 13 -14.28 -8.84 10.09
N HIS A 14 -13.24 -9.21 9.33
CA HIS A 14 -13.40 -9.68 7.96
C HIS A 14 -13.87 -11.14 7.94
N ILE A 15 -13.30 -11.96 8.82
CA ILE A 15 -13.55 -13.41 8.84
C ILE A 15 -15.01 -13.70 9.17
N ILE A 16 -15.65 -12.89 10.00
CA ILE A 16 -17.06 -13.08 10.34
C ILE A 16 -18.01 -12.64 9.22
N LEU A 17 -17.52 -11.90 8.22
CA LEU A 17 -18.36 -11.49 7.09
C LEU A 17 -18.52 -12.67 6.14
N LYS A 18 -19.78 -12.98 5.80
CA LYS A 18 -20.09 -14.11 4.92
C LYS A 18 -19.37 -13.99 3.57
N GLU A 19 -19.26 -12.78 3.04
CA GLU A 19 -18.68 -12.51 1.74
C GLU A 19 -17.15 -12.63 1.74
N VAL A 20 -16.52 -12.60 2.89
CA VAL A 20 -15.05 -12.68 3.01
C VAL A 20 -14.66 -14.02 3.61
N GLY A 21 -14.97 -14.25 4.88
CA GLY A 21 -14.62 -15.46 5.60
C GLY A 21 -13.09 -15.68 5.70
N ALA A 22 -12.72 -16.81 6.28
CA ALA A 22 -11.31 -17.19 6.36
C ALA A 22 -10.71 -17.41 4.98
N LYS A 23 -11.48 -17.95 4.04
CA LYS A 23 -11.02 -18.20 2.67
C LYS A 23 -10.72 -16.89 1.94
N GLY A 24 -11.60 -15.89 2.08
CA GLY A 24 -11.38 -14.58 1.49
C GLY A 24 -10.19 -13.87 2.10
N GLN A 25 -10.01 -13.98 3.42
CA GLN A 25 -8.85 -13.38 4.09
C GLN A 25 -7.53 -14.01 3.61
N LYS A 26 -7.51 -15.32 3.38
CA LYS A 26 -6.34 -15.99 2.80
C LYS A 26 -6.04 -15.47 1.39
N LYS A 27 -7.07 -15.21 0.59
CA LYS A 27 -6.89 -14.62 -0.74
C LYS A 27 -6.27 -13.24 -0.65
N LEU A 28 -6.69 -12.41 0.32
CA LEU A 28 -6.09 -11.10 0.53
C LEU A 28 -4.62 -11.22 0.91
N LEU A 29 -4.27 -12.14 1.80
CA LEU A 29 -2.88 -12.35 2.21
C LEU A 29 -1.99 -12.83 1.06
N ASN A 30 -2.55 -13.48 0.06
CA ASN A 30 -1.83 -13.90 -1.13
C ASN A 30 -1.88 -12.89 -2.28
N ALA A 31 -2.68 -11.84 -2.15
CA ALA A 31 -2.83 -10.84 -3.20
C ALA A 31 -1.63 -9.90 -3.27
N LYS A 32 -1.36 -9.41 -4.46
CA LYS A 32 -0.29 -8.46 -4.74
C LYS A 32 -0.87 -7.25 -5.45
N VAL A 33 -0.77 -6.10 -4.82
CA VAL A 33 -1.33 -4.83 -5.33
C VAL A 33 -0.21 -3.83 -5.52
N LEU A 34 -0.18 -3.20 -6.68
CA LEU A 34 0.76 -2.13 -6.98
C LEU A 34 0.03 -0.78 -6.88
N ILE A 35 0.59 0.15 -6.13
CA ILE A 35 0.06 1.50 -6.01
C ILE A 35 1.06 2.45 -6.64
N ILE A 36 0.62 3.17 -7.64
CA ILE A 36 1.45 4.16 -8.32
C ILE A 36 1.09 5.52 -7.77
N GLY A 37 2.00 6.08 -7.00
CA GLY A 37 1.81 7.34 -6.29
C GLY A 37 1.50 7.14 -4.82
N ALA A 38 2.34 7.67 -3.94
CA ALA A 38 2.15 7.64 -2.49
C ALA A 38 1.60 8.97 -1.98
N GLY A 39 0.78 9.63 -2.78
CA GLY A 39 0.21 10.93 -2.49
C GLY A 39 -1.23 10.88 -2.01
N GLY A 40 -2.03 11.84 -2.44
CA GLY A 40 -3.37 12.09 -1.91
C GLY A 40 -4.32 10.90 -1.88
N LEU A 41 -4.52 10.18 -3.00
CA LEU A 41 -5.38 8.99 -3.02
C LEU A 41 -4.59 7.71 -2.78
N GLY A 42 -3.31 7.68 -3.16
CA GLY A 42 -2.46 6.51 -2.93
C GLY A 42 -2.20 6.25 -1.46
N ALA A 43 -2.03 7.30 -0.65
CA ALA A 43 -1.77 7.17 0.78
C ALA A 43 -2.90 6.44 1.52
N PRO A 44 -4.17 6.89 1.46
CA PRO A 44 -5.24 6.16 2.14
C PRO A 44 -5.44 4.77 1.56
N ALA A 45 -5.33 4.58 0.24
CA ALA A 45 -5.45 3.26 -0.37
C ALA A 45 -4.40 2.30 0.19
N ALA A 46 -3.14 2.73 0.27
CA ALA A 46 -2.06 1.91 0.82
C ALA A 46 -2.31 1.55 2.29
N MET A 47 -2.77 2.50 3.08
CA MET A 47 -3.05 2.27 4.50
C MET A 47 -4.20 1.28 4.70
N TYR A 48 -5.32 1.47 4.00
CA TYR A 48 -6.46 0.59 4.15
C TYR A 48 -6.18 -0.82 3.63
N LEU A 49 -5.52 -0.94 2.49
CA LEU A 49 -5.15 -2.26 1.97
C LEU A 49 -4.16 -2.97 2.89
N GLY A 50 -3.20 -2.23 3.46
CA GLY A 50 -2.27 -2.78 4.43
C GLY A 50 -2.98 -3.26 5.69
N ALA A 51 -3.89 -2.44 6.23
CA ALA A 51 -4.66 -2.81 7.41
C ALA A 51 -5.55 -4.04 7.15
N ALA A 52 -6.09 -4.15 5.95
CA ALA A 52 -6.95 -5.27 5.56
C ALA A 52 -6.18 -6.58 5.34
N GLY A 53 -4.86 -6.52 5.26
CA GLY A 53 -4.05 -7.73 5.14
C GLY A 53 -3.75 -8.15 3.70
N VAL A 54 -3.69 -7.19 2.77
CA VAL A 54 -3.16 -7.48 1.43
C VAL A 54 -1.70 -7.85 1.60
N GLY A 55 -1.32 -9.05 1.20
CA GLY A 55 -0.03 -9.64 1.55
C GLY A 55 1.18 -8.94 0.97
N THR A 56 1.07 -8.40 -0.26
CA THR A 56 2.16 -7.66 -0.89
C THR A 56 1.63 -6.36 -1.47
N ILE A 57 2.23 -5.26 -1.09
CA ILE A 57 1.92 -3.93 -1.63
C ILE A 57 3.19 -3.36 -2.24
N GLY A 58 3.16 -3.10 -3.54
CA GLY A 58 4.22 -2.36 -4.22
C GLY A 58 3.85 -0.89 -4.27
N ILE A 59 4.80 -0.01 -4.03
CA ILE A 59 4.57 1.43 -4.08
C ILE A 59 5.61 2.08 -4.97
N VAL A 60 5.14 2.80 -5.96
CA VAL A 60 5.99 3.52 -6.92
C VAL A 60 5.81 5.01 -6.71
N ASP A 61 6.88 5.72 -6.40
CA ASP A 61 6.87 7.18 -6.29
C ASP A 61 8.30 7.68 -6.36
N ALA A 62 8.54 8.74 -7.08
CA ALA A 62 9.88 9.32 -7.22
C ALA A 62 10.18 10.41 -6.19
N ASP A 63 9.17 10.93 -5.51
CA ASP A 63 9.28 12.13 -4.71
C ASP A 63 9.73 11.87 -3.26
N GLU A 64 10.12 12.95 -2.61
CA GLU A 64 10.36 13.00 -1.17
C GLU A 64 9.15 13.60 -0.46
N VAL A 65 9.01 13.29 0.82
CA VAL A 65 7.96 13.88 1.65
C VAL A 65 8.26 15.35 1.90
N ASP A 66 7.27 16.19 1.67
CA ASP A 66 7.36 17.62 1.90
C ASP A 66 6.32 18.06 2.94
N LEU A 67 6.62 19.09 3.70
CA LEU A 67 5.70 19.60 4.72
C LEU A 67 4.30 19.86 4.16
N SER A 68 4.22 20.40 2.95
CA SER A 68 2.95 20.72 2.30
C SER A 68 2.11 19.48 1.97
N ASN A 69 2.70 18.29 1.98
CA ASN A 69 1.98 17.05 1.72
C ASN A 69 1.18 16.56 2.93
N LEU A 70 1.60 16.91 4.13
CA LEU A 70 1.12 16.26 5.37
C LEU A 70 -0.35 16.53 5.69
N GLN A 71 -0.91 17.60 5.15
CA GLN A 71 -2.32 17.91 5.40
C GLN A 71 -3.29 16.93 4.72
N ARG A 72 -2.84 16.16 3.75
CA ARG A 72 -3.69 15.19 3.03
C ARG A 72 -3.05 13.83 2.79
N GLN A 73 -1.73 13.76 2.80
CA GLN A 73 -1.03 12.48 2.56
C GLN A 73 -0.75 11.82 3.91
N ILE A 74 -1.79 11.23 4.48
CA ILE A 74 -1.83 10.78 5.86
C ILE A 74 -0.89 9.62 6.19
N ILE A 75 -0.29 8.98 5.19
CA ILE A 75 0.68 7.91 5.41
C ILE A 75 2.03 8.45 5.88
N HIS A 76 2.27 9.75 5.69
CA HIS A 76 3.51 10.41 6.09
C HIS A 76 3.32 11.27 7.32
N GLY A 77 4.33 11.33 8.17
CA GLY A 77 4.33 12.20 9.36
C GLY A 77 5.43 13.24 9.29
N THR A 78 5.43 14.16 10.25
CA THR A 78 6.41 15.24 10.32
C THR A 78 7.85 14.71 10.32
N ALA A 79 8.10 13.60 11.01
CA ALA A 79 9.43 13.00 11.06
C ALA A 79 9.89 12.47 9.70
N ASP A 80 8.98 12.32 8.73
CA ASP A 80 9.28 11.77 7.42
C ASP A 80 9.70 12.83 6.40
N ILE A 81 9.62 14.10 6.74
CA ILE A 81 10.01 15.18 5.81
C ILE A 81 11.43 14.94 5.32
N GLY A 82 11.62 14.96 4.01
CA GLY A 82 12.90 14.70 3.36
C GLY A 82 13.18 13.24 3.05
N LYS A 83 12.39 12.29 3.58
CA LYS A 83 12.53 10.89 3.20
C LYS A 83 11.86 10.64 1.86
N ALA A 84 12.30 9.62 1.15
CA ALA A 84 11.59 9.15 -0.03
C ALA A 84 10.17 8.75 0.39
N LYS A 85 9.15 9.15 -0.38
CA LYS A 85 7.76 8.81 -0.06
C LYS A 85 7.55 7.30 0.04
N VAL A 86 8.21 6.53 -0.82
CA VAL A 86 8.08 5.05 -0.78
C VAL A 86 8.64 4.47 0.52
N LYS A 87 9.73 5.03 1.03
CA LYS A 87 10.32 4.57 2.30
C LYS A 87 9.41 4.90 3.47
N SER A 88 8.90 6.12 3.51
CA SER A 88 7.97 6.57 4.54
C SER A 88 6.71 5.70 4.55
N ALA A 89 6.14 5.44 3.38
CA ALA A 89 4.96 4.59 3.25
C ALA A 89 5.22 3.17 3.74
N LYS A 90 6.37 2.59 3.40
CA LYS A 90 6.74 1.26 3.86
C LYS A 90 6.82 1.19 5.38
N GLU A 91 7.48 2.16 5.99
CA GLU A 91 7.62 2.21 7.44
C GLU A 91 6.25 2.30 8.13
N THR A 92 5.37 3.13 7.62
CA THR A 92 4.02 3.30 8.17
C THR A 92 3.20 2.01 8.06
N ILE A 93 3.21 1.38 6.89
CA ILE A 93 2.45 0.14 6.68
C ILE A 93 2.99 -0.98 7.56
N ASN A 94 4.31 -1.15 7.63
CA ASN A 94 4.92 -2.20 8.44
C ASN A 94 4.68 -2.01 9.94
N ALA A 95 4.61 -0.76 10.41
CA ALA A 95 4.27 -0.47 11.79
C ALA A 95 2.82 -0.81 12.10
N MET A 96 1.94 -0.62 11.11
CA MET A 96 0.51 -0.90 11.26
C MET A 96 0.20 -2.39 11.12
N ASN A 97 0.83 -3.07 10.18
CA ASN A 97 0.60 -4.50 9.93
C ASN A 97 1.89 -5.19 9.44
N PRO A 98 2.58 -5.91 10.33
CA PRO A 98 3.83 -6.60 9.95
C PRO A 98 3.63 -7.78 9.01
N ASP A 99 2.39 -8.26 8.78
CA ASP A 99 2.14 -9.34 7.83
C ASP A 99 2.34 -8.89 6.39
N VAL A 100 2.35 -7.58 6.13
CA VAL A 100 2.40 -7.05 4.76
C VAL A 100 3.85 -6.90 4.31
N THR A 101 4.15 -7.43 3.12
CA THR A 101 5.43 -7.19 2.46
C THR A 101 5.28 -5.95 1.59
N VAL A 102 6.07 -4.93 1.84
CA VAL A 102 6.03 -3.70 1.05
C VAL A 102 7.26 -3.64 0.15
N LYS A 103 7.04 -3.57 -1.16
CA LYS A 103 8.10 -3.40 -2.15
C LYS A 103 8.09 -1.96 -2.63
N THR A 104 9.23 -1.32 -2.60
CA THR A 104 9.33 0.10 -2.93
C THR A 104 10.08 0.31 -4.22
N TYR A 105 9.60 1.24 -5.03
CA TYR A 105 10.21 1.59 -6.31
C TYR A 105 10.31 3.11 -6.38
N ARG A 106 11.48 3.65 -6.07
CA ARG A 106 11.67 5.10 -6.10
C ARG A 106 12.01 5.52 -7.53
N GLN A 107 10.99 5.64 -8.34
CA GLN A 107 11.14 6.00 -9.75
C GLN A 107 9.85 6.56 -10.32
N PHE A 108 9.96 7.22 -11.45
CA PHE A 108 8.79 7.63 -12.21
C PHE A 108 8.28 6.49 -13.06
N VAL A 109 6.97 6.42 -13.26
CA VAL A 109 6.37 5.47 -14.20
C VAL A 109 6.46 6.05 -15.60
N THR A 110 6.97 5.27 -16.52
CA THR A 110 7.10 5.63 -17.93
C THR A 110 6.53 4.52 -18.79
N SER A 111 6.34 4.80 -20.07
CA SER A 111 5.90 3.75 -21.01
C SER A 111 6.94 2.62 -21.13
N GLU A 112 8.19 2.88 -20.77
CA GLU A 112 9.25 1.89 -20.86
C GLU A 112 9.27 0.93 -19.67
N ASN A 113 8.92 1.38 -18.47
CA ASN A 113 9.01 0.56 -17.25
C ASN A 113 7.67 0.05 -16.73
N ILE A 114 6.53 0.61 -17.18
CA ILE A 114 5.23 0.27 -16.62
C ILE A 114 4.89 -1.22 -16.74
N MET A 115 5.18 -1.83 -17.86
CA MET A 115 4.86 -3.23 -18.07
C MET A 115 5.66 -4.15 -17.14
N ASP A 116 6.93 -3.82 -16.92
CA ASP A 116 7.76 -4.59 -15.98
C ASP A 116 7.28 -4.42 -14.55
N LEU A 117 6.85 -3.19 -14.19
CA LEU A 117 6.37 -2.92 -12.83
C LEU A 117 5.08 -3.68 -12.52
N ILE A 118 4.13 -3.72 -13.45
CA ILE A 118 2.83 -4.33 -13.19
C ILE A 118 2.84 -5.86 -13.34
N ALA A 119 3.87 -6.43 -13.94
CA ALA A 119 3.87 -7.85 -14.31
C ALA A 119 3.71 -8.79 -13.10
N ASP A 120 4.24 -8.42 -11.94
CA ASP A 120 4.21 -9.26 -10.76
C ASP A 120 3.00 -9.01 -9.85
N TYR A 121 2.07 -8.18 -10.27
CA TYR A 121 0.94 -7.76 -9.43
C TYR A 121 -0.40 -8.18 -10.01
N ASP A 122 -1.35 -8.48 -9.11
CA ASP A 122 -2.70 -8.86 -9.49
C ASP A 122 -3.57 -7.66 -9.85
N LEU A 123 -3.28 -6.51 -9.24
CA LEU A 123 -4.03 -5.28 -9.42
C LEU A 123 -3.09 -4.10 -9.33
N SER A 124 -3.31 -3.10 -10.17
CA SER A 124 -2.57 -1.85 -10.12
C SER A 124 -3.53 -0.69 -9.95
N LEU A 125 -3.22 0.19 -9.00
CA LEU A 125 -3.98 1.40 -8.73
C LEU A 125 -3.13 2.60 -9.11
N ILE A 126 -3.66 3.43 -10.00
CA ILE A 126 -2.97 4.64 -10.45
C ILE A 126 -3.81 5.84 -10.07
N HIS A 127 -3.21 6.75 -9.30
CA HIS A 127 -3.85 8.03 -9.02
C HIS A 127 -3.37 9.03 -10.05
N ILE A 128 -4.28 9.56 -10.83
CA ILE A 128 -3.98 10.60 -11.81
C ILE A 128 -4.48 11.90 -11.22
N SER A 129 -3.53 12.79 -10.90
CA SER A 129 -3.88 14.13 -10.42
C SER A 129 -4.38 14.96 -11.58
N GLU A 130 -5.28 15.86 -11.30
CA GLU A 130 -5.66 16.87 -12.26
C GLU A 130 -4.46 17.73 -12.61
N PRO A 131 -4.25 18.07 -13.87
CA PRO A 131 -3.13 18.92 -14.26
C PRO A 131 -3.41 20.38 -13.95
N THR A 132 -3.88 20.65 -12.78
CA THR A 132 -4.17 22.02 -12.42
C THR A 132 -3.00 22.57 -11.75
N ARG A 133 -2.39 22.54 -11.62
CA ARG A 133 -1.40 23.04 -10.75
C ARG A 133 -0.76 24.33 -11.17
#